data_261bf53958409167db2148c390a89b3e
#
_entry.id   261bf53958409167db2148c390a89b3e
#
_cell.length_a   1.000
_cell.length_b   1.000
_cell.length_c   1.000
_cell.angle_alpha   90.00
_cell.angle_beta   90.00
_cell.angle_gamma   90.00
#
_symmetry.space_group_name_H-M   'P 1'
#
loop_
_entity.id
_entity.type
_entity.pdbx_description
1 polymer ?
#
loop_
_entity_poly.entity_id
_entity_poly.type
_entity_poly.pdbx_seq_one_letter_code
_entity_poly.pdbx_strand_id
1 'polypeptide(L)'
;MGRSGWFETPLKMEGGSTRNQLDAIQSLLDANGLDAGDLLNAILVIADAKKIKQKVDKKEEIGDKPKIIQDKTFIYPNITDAYIFRYGRTKSKNYYLRIYDEKTKKSIVRSLKTPSFQDALVKSQVIYREQKDALLKGRKLNSITTKELIDLYLEYQRNRISTTPHTGIMEGAYKLSVQRTSLWLEFITELKLHKRGIENIPSEKVRDFGLWLKKKPKHRYEKTERDNAVINHSICEIKRMYKKIALPERYISKDDAPLEDLNYLPIPRERSAKRDILEESEYEEMMKWMQYKYLRETGISEKEKVVRSLFHKYLGILYASGMRSSECLSLRWSDISINPLDNEEQKKVNRLIKIHFTKSKTGRSREIVA
;
A
#
# COMPACT_ATOMS: atom_id res chain seq x y z
N MET A 1 -39.03 55.23 -27.23
CA MET A 1 -37.69 55.84 -27.32
C MET A 1 -37.13 55.91 -25.91
N GLY A 2 -36.05 55.21 -25.61
CA GLY A 2 -35.44 55.20 -24.27
C GLY A 2 -34.45 54.08 -24.16
N ARG A 3 -33.22 54.30 -24.57
CA ARG A 3 -32.14 53.31 -24.62
C ARG A 3 -31.65 52.93 -23.23
N SER A 4 -31.65 51.65 -22.96
CA SER A 4 -30.92 51.01 -21.90
C SER A 4 -29.41 51.06 -22.18
N GLY A 5 -28.69 51.88 -21.44
CA GLY A 5 -27.23 51.97 -21.47
C GLY A 5 -26.67 51.65 -20.12
N TRP A 6 -26.53 50.39 -19.78
CA TRP A 6 -25.82 49.94 -18.61
C TRP A 6 -24.96 48.72 -18.94
N PHE A 7 -23.83 48.92 -19.55
CA PHE A 7 -22.73 47.94 -19.55
C PHE A 7 -21.66 48.38 -20.56
N GLU A 8 -20.91 49.47 -20.21
CA GLU A 8 -19.60 49.70 -20.81
C GLU A 8 -18.82 50.67 -19.91
N THR A 9 -18.10 50.12 -18.93
CA THR A 9 -16.80 50.61 -18.53
C THR A 9 -16.05 49.54 -17.79
N PRO A 10 -14.89 49.08 -18.25
CA PRO A 10 -14.01 48.21 -17.47
C PRO A 10 -13.35 49.08 -16.38
N LEU A 11 -13.70 48.83 -15.13
CA LEU A 11 -13.00 49.36 -13.99
C LEU A 11 -11.54 48.88 -14.01
N LYS A 12 -10.61 49.76 -14.46
CA LYS A 12 -9.19 49.63 -14.17
C LYS A 12 -9.02 49.75 -12.65
N MET A 13 -8.75 48.69 -11.99
CA MET A 13 -8.36 48.66 -10.59
C MET A 13 -6.89 49.09 -10.46
N GLU A 14 -6.66 50.35 -10.21
CA GLU A 14 -5.41 50.86 -9.63
C GLU A 14 -5.41 50.56 -8.13
N GLY A 15 -4.26 50.09 -7.60
CA GLY A 15 -4.08 49.53 -6.26
C GLY A 15 -4.52 50.43 -5.09
N GLY A 16 -5.77 50.30 -4.70
CA GLY A 16 -6.29 50.82 -3.44
C GLY A 16 -6.29 49.72 -2.37
N SER A 17 -6.00 50.13 -1.13
CA SER A 17 -5.97 49.26 0.03
C SER A 17 -7.23 48.38 0.09
N THR A 18 -7.09 47.09 0.36
CA THR A 18 -8.18 46.11 0.52
C THR A 18 -9.29 46.55 1.44
N ARG A 19 -9.01 47.45 2.37
CA ARG A 19 -9.97 48.03 3.32
C ARG A 19 -10.96 48.97 2.61
N ASN A 20 -10.48 49.84 1.71
CA ASN A 20 -11.31 50.77 0.94
C ASN A 20 -12.24 50.02 -0.04
N GLN A 21 -11.83 48.85 -0.53
CA GLN A 21 -12.65 48.02 -1.37
C GLN A 21 -13.78 47.32 -0.60
N LEU A 22 -13.52 46.87 0.63
CA LEU A 22 -14.52 46.31 1.51
C LEU A 22 -15.55 47.32 1.95
N ASP A 23 -15.13 48.52 2.29
CA ASP A 23 -16.03 49.63 2.69
C ASP A 23 -16.93 50.09 1.51
N ALA A 24 -16.41 50.08 0.28
CA ALA A 24 -17.19 50.36 -0.93
C ALA A 24 -18.22 49.26 -1.23
N ILE A 25 -17.85 47.99 -1.03
CA ILE A 25 -18.78 46.86 -1.18
C ILE A 25 -19.87 46.93 -0.10
N GLN A 26 -19.52 47.22 1.15
CA GLN A 26 -20.49 47.37 2.25
C GLN A 26 -21.49 48.50 1.95
N SER A 27 -21.01 49.67 1.51
CA SER A 27 -21.87 50.79 1.14
C SER A 27 -22.84 50.47 0.00
N LEU A 28 -22.42 49.66 -0.97
CA LEU A 28 -23.25 49.17 -2.08
C LEU A 28 -24.32 48.18 -1.61
N LEU A 29 -23.99 47.32 -0.68
CA LEU A 29 -24.95 46.37 -0.08
C LEU A 29 -26.02 47.12 0.74
N ASP A 30 -25.59 48.05 1.59
CA ASP A 30 -26.48 48.85 2.43
C ASP A 30 -27.41 49.72 1.57
N ALA A 31 -26.93 50.32 0.48
CA ALA A 31 -27.71 51.13 -0.43
C ALA A 31 -28.78 50.34 -1.20
N ASN A 32 -28.60 48.99 -1.36
CA ASN A 32 -29.55 48.14 -2.06
C ASN A 32 -30.36 47.25 -1.12
N GLY A 33 -30.19 47.37 0.22
CA GLY A 33 -30.89 46.58 1.22
C GLY A 33 -30.52 45.07 1.18
N LEU A 34 -29.31 44.72 0.69
CA LEU A 34 -28.82 43.36 0.58
C LEU A 34 -27.85 43.05 1.73
N ASP A 35 -27.93 41.87 2.27
CA ASP A 35 -26.96 41.41 3.26
C ASP A 35 -25.76 40.65 2.62
N ALA A 36 -24.76 40.36 3.45
CA ALA A 36 -23.58 39.62 3.00
C ALA A 36 -23.91 38.20 2.50
N GLY A 37 -25.01 37.59 2.96
CA GLY A 37 -25.51 36.30 2.54
C GLY A 37 -26.11 36.36 1.12
N ASP A 38 -26.83 37.45 0.84
CA ASP A 38 -27.38 37.69 -0.50
C ASP A 38 -26.28 37.85 -1.57
N LEU A 39 -25.20 38.56 -1.20
CA LEU A 39 -24.02 38.71 -2.07
C LEU A 39 -23.33 37.34 -2.34
N LEU A 40 -23.15 36.54 -1.30
CA LEU A 40 -22.57 35.21 -1.40
C LEU A 40 -23.43 34.29 -2.30
N ASN A 41 -24.75 34.33 -2.14
CA ASN A 41 -25.67 33.57 -2.98
C ASN A 41 -25.62 34.07 -4.43
N ALA A 42 -25.57 35.38 -4.67
CA ALA A 42 -25.43 35.93 -6.02
C ALA A 42 -24.09 35.49 -6.70
N ILE A 43 -22.98 35.50 -5.94
CA ILE A 43 -21.67 35.04 -6.43
C ILE A 43 -21.70 33.54 -6.77
N LEU A 44 -22.33 32.71 -5.92
CA LEU A 44 -22.49 31.28 -6.18
C LEU A 44 -23.32 31.01 -7.45
N VAL A 45 -24.43 31.72 -7.62
CA VAL A 45 -25.28 31.61 -8.82
C VAL A 45 -24.50 32.01 -10.08
N ILE A 46 -23.71 33.10 -10.02
CA ILE A 46 -22.86 33.54 -11.15
C ILE A 46 -21.76 32.53 -11.43
N ALA A 47 -21.13 31.95 -10.40
CA ALA A 47 -20.10 30.93 -10.55
C ALA A 47 -20.66 29.65 -11.20
N ASP A 48 -21.84 29.21 -10.79
CA ASP A 48 -22.52 28.08 -11.40
C ASP A 48 -23.00 28.35 -12.82
N ALA A 49 -23.53 29.56 -13.09
CA ALA A 49 -23.85 29.98 -14.44
C ALA A 49 -22.62 30.02 -15.34
N LYS A 50 -21.46 30.48 -14.87
CA LYS A 50 -20.19 30.43 -15.62
C LYS A 50 -19.74 28.98 -15.88
N LYS A 51 -19.88 28.06 -14.90
CA LYS A 51 -19.60 26.64 -15.11
C LYS A 51 -20.54 25.99 -16.12
N ILE A 52 -21.82 26.35 -16.10
CA ILE A 52 -22.81 25.90 -17.06
C ILE A 52 -22.48 26.44 -18.47
N LYS A 53 -22.17 27.75 -18.57
CA LYS A 53 -21.78 28.36 -19.84
C LYS A 53 -20.52 27.73 -20.44
N GLN A 54 -19.48 27.48 -19.63
CA GLN A 54 -18.28 26.77 -20.08
C GLN A 54 -18.54 25.32 -20.48
N LYS A 55 -19.56 24.65 -19.89
CA LYS A 55 -20.01 23.32 -20.35
C LYS A 55 -20.82 23.38 -21.63
N VAL A 56 -21.59 24.44 -21.84
CA VAL A 56 -22.39 24.66 -23.07
C VAL A 56 -21.46 25.08 -24.23
N ASP A 57 -20.56 26.03 -24.00
CA ASP A 57 -19.58 26.48 -25.01
C ASP A 57 -18.65 25.33 -25.44
N LYS A 58 -18.24 24.46 -24.48
CA LYS A 58 -17.55 23.20 -24.80
C LYS A 58 -18.40 22.17 -25.54
N LYS A 59 -19.73 22.29 -25.51
CA LYS A 59 -20.64 21.44 -26.30
C LYS A 59 -20.90 21.99 -27.69
N GLU A 60 -20.88 23.29 -27.90
CA GLU A 60 -21.12 23.93 -29.19
C GLU A 60 -19.87 23.97 -30.10
N GLU A 61 -18.64 23.92 -29.53
CA GLU A 61 -17.40 23.69 -30.30
C GLU A 61 -17.24 22.24 -30.80
N ILE A 62 -18.20 21.35 -30.49
CA ILE A 62 -18.24 20.01 -31.04
C ILE A 62 -18.97 20.04 -32.38
N GLY A 63 -18.38 20.69 -33.38
CA GLY A 63 -18.59 20.35 -34.78
C GLY A 63 -18.35 18.87 -34.96
N ASP A 64 -19.10 18.20 -35.83
CA ASP A 64 -19.20 16.75 -36.12
C ASP A 64 -17.94 15.93 -35.74
N LYS A 65 -17.74 15.72 -34.44
CA LYS A 65 -16.62 14.89 -33.96
C LYS A 65 -16.87 13.49 -34.48
N PRO A 66 -15.92 12.92 -35.22
CA PRO A 66 -16.10 11.58 -35.77
C PRO A 66 -16.54 10.63 -34.67
N LYS A 67 -17.59 9.84 -34.96
CA LYS A 67 -18.14 8.87 -34.01
C LYS A 67 -17.01 8.12 -33.36
N ILE A 68 -17.01 8.03 -32.01
CA ILE A 68 -15.93 7.38 -31.24
C ILE A 68 -15.74 5.93 -31.71
N ILE A 69 -16.84 5.29 -32.11
CA ILE A 69 -16.90 3.91 -32.58
C ILE A 69 -17.42 3.90 -34.02
N GLN A 70 -16.64 3.27 -34.89
CA GLN A 70 -16.99 3.04 -36.31
C GLN A 70 -17.00 1.55 -36.60
N ASP A 71 -17.69 1.13 -37.67
CA ASP A 71 -17.72 -0.24 -38.19
C ASP A 71 -18.08 -1.30 -37.11
N LYS A 72 -19.06 -0.96 -36.25
CA LYS A 72 -19.53 -1.88 -35.22
C LYS A 72 -20.22 -3.09 -35.82
N THR A 73 -19.68 -4.29 -35.62
CA THR A 73 -20.25 -5.56 -36.09
C THR A 73 -20.21 -6.59 -34.96
N PHE A 74 -21.33 -7.25 -34.70
CA PHE A 74 -21.40 -8.35 -33.74
C PHE A 74 -20.67 -9.58 -34.28
N ILE A 75 -20.00 -10.34 -33.37
CA ILE A 75 -19.19 -11.51 -33.71
C ILE A 75 -20.08 -12.66 -34.20
N TYR A 76 -21.28 -12.77 -33.63
CA TYR A 76 -22.31 -13.73 -33.98
C TYR A 76 -23.67 -13.02 -34.06
N PRO A 77 -24.56 -13.43 -34.98
CA PRO A 77 -25.85 -12.76 -35.16
C PRO A 77 -26.75 -12.70 -33.93
N ASN A 78 -26.68 -13.72 -33.08
CA ASN A 78 -27.51 -13.89 -31.89
C ASN A 78 -26.81 -13.47 -30.57
N ILE A 79 -25.62 -12.90 -30.64
CA ILE A 79 -24.82 -12.54 -29.47
C ILE A 79 -24.63 -11.04 -29.45
N THR A 80 -25.17 -10.39 -28.42
CA THR A 80 -25.14 -8.92 -28.28
C THR A 80 -24.05 -8.45 -27.30
N ASP A 81 -23.44 -9.37 -26.54
CA ASP A 81 -22.44 -9.08 -25.53
C ASP A 81 -21.02 -8.90 -26.09
N ALA A 82 -20.81 -9.21 -27.38
CA ALA A 82 -19.50 -9.05 -28.01
C ALA A 82 -19.59 -8.51 -29.44
N TYR A 83 -18.76 -7.51 -29.74
CA TYR A 83 -18.66 -6.93 -31.07
C TYR A 83 -17.25 -6.43 -31.37
N ILE A 84 -16.94 -6.36 -32.68
CA ILE A 84 -15.74 -5.71 -33.21
C ILE A 84 -16.07 -4.31 -33.68
N PHE A 85 -15.09 -3.40 -33.58
CA PHE A 85 -15.25 -2.01 -33.98
C PHE A 85 -13.89 -1.35 -34.27
N ARG A 86 -13.92 -0.15 -34.88
CA ARG A 86 -12.74 0.73 -34.99
C ARG A 86 -12.95 2.00 -34.19
N TYR A 87 -11.85 2.56 -33.68
CA TYR A 87 -11.89 3.90 -33.11
C TYR A 87 -11.78 4.95 -34.22
N GLY A 88 -12.79 5.78 -34.38
CA GLY A 88 -12.80 6.85 -35.37
C GLY A 88 -11.82 8.00 -35.11
N ARG A 89 -11.31 8.10 -33.87
CA ARG A 89 -10.40 9.19 -33.45
C ARG A 89 -8.93 8.79 -33.44
N THR A 90 -8.60 7.56 -33.75
CA THR A 90 -7.21 7.07 -33.70
C THR A 90 -6.65 6.92 -35.10
N LYS A 91 -5.36 7.21 -35.28
CA LYS A 91 -4.66 6.96 -36.57
C LYS A 91 -4.54 5.45 -36.87
N SER A 92 -4.84 4.60 -35.92
CA SER A 92 -4.78 3.14 -36.08
C SER A 92 -6.01 2.64 -36.83
N LYS A 93 -5.80 1.96 -37.95
CA LYS A 93 -6.85 1.30 -38.73
C LYS A 93 -7.23 -0.09 -38.19
N ASN A 94 -6.66 -0.50 -37.05
CA ASN A 94 -6.88 -1.83 -36.48
C ASN A 94 -8.28 -1.96 -35.88
N TYR A 95 -8.84 -3.15 -35.98
CA TYR A 95 -10.06 -3.53 -35.28
C TYR A 95 -9.80 -3.83 -33.81
N TYR A 96 -10.83 -3.58 -33.00
CA TYR A 96 -10.88 -3.86 -31.56
C TYR A 96 -12.07 -4.77 -31.28
N LEU A 97 -11.89 -5.69 -30.37
CA LEU A 97 -12.94 -6.55 -29.84
C LEU A 97 -13.41 -5.96 -28.50
N ARG A 98 -14.72 -5.81 -28.33
CA ARG A 98 -15.32 -5.53 -27.02
C ARG A 98 -16.19 -6.70 -26.60
N ILE A 99 -15.98 -7.18 -25.37
CA ILE A 99 -16.78 -8.21 -24.72
C ILE A 99 -17.39 -7.58 -23.47
N TYR A 100 -18.69 -7.73 -23.28
CA TYR A 100 -19.42 -7.25 -22.10
C TYR A 100 -19.82 -8.44 -21.22
N ASP A 101 -19.63 -8.29 -19.92
CA ASP A 101 -20.08 -9.27 -18.92
C ASP A 101 -21.28 -8.71 -18.18
N GLU A 102 -22.43 -9.31 -18.37
CA GLU A 102 -23.70 -8.91 -17.74
C GLU A 102 -23.66 -9.05 -16.21
N LYS A 103 -22.96 -10.07 -15.69
CA LYS A 103 -22.88 -10.33 -14.25
C LYS A 103 -22.10 -9.25 -13.51
N THR A 104 -20.97 -8.83 -14.06
CA THR A 104 -20.11 -7.82 -13.45
C THR A 104 -20.39 -6.41 -13.97
N LYS A 105 -21.24 -6.24 -15.00
CA LYS A 105 -21.52 -4.99 -15.72
C LYS A 105 -20.27 -4.30 -16.25
N LYS A 106 -19.24 -5.06 -16.57
CA LYS A 106 -17.94 -4.57 -17.04
C LYS A 106 -17.68 -5.04 -18.47
N SER A 107 -16.84 -4.29 -19.20
CA SER A 107 -16.44 -4.66 -20.55
C SER A 107 -14.93 -4.67 -20.70
N ILE A 108 -14.43 -5.61 -21.50
CA ILE A 108 -13.03 -5.63 -21.95
C ILE A 108 -12.97 -5.16 -23.39
N VAL A 109 -11.94 -4.38 -23.71
CA VAL A 109 -11.60 -3.97 -25.06
C VAL A 109 -10.18 -4.45 -25.36
N ARG A 110 -10.03 -5.23 -26.45
CA ARG A 110 -8.72 -5.74 -26.92
C ARG A 110 -8.49 -5.34 -28.37
N SER A 111 -7.27 -4.89 -28.69
CA SER A 111 -6.87 -4.69 -30.08
C SER A 111 -6.62 -6.04 -30.76
N LEU A 112 -7.17 -6.23 -31.94
CA LEU A 112 -6.98 -7.44 -32.76
C LEU A 112 -5.72 -7.34 -33.63
N LYS A 113 -5.06 -6.17 -33.65
CA LYS A 113 -3.81 -5.90 -34.38
C LYS A 113 -3.89 -6.24 -35.87
N THR A 114 -5.06 -6.08 -36.48
CA THR A 114 -5.30 -6.28 -37.88
C THR A 114 -6.25 -5.21 -38.42
N PRO A 115 -6.00 -4.66 -39.64
CA PRO A 115 -6.90 -3.78 -40.32
C PRO A 115 -7.92 -4.53 -41.16
N SER A 116 -7.72 -5.84 -41.42
CA SER A 116 -8.62 -6.69 -42.19
C SER A 116 -9.83 -7.08 -41.35
N PHE A 117 -11.03 -6.88 -41.90
CA PHE A 117 -12.26 -7.26 -41.24
C PHE A 117 -12.39 -8.77 -41.02
N GLN A 118 -12.08 -9.56 -42.07
CA GLN A 118 -12.18 -11.02 -41.98
C GLN A 118 -11.25 -11.61 -40.94
N ASP A 119 -9.99 -11.18 -40.94
CA ASP A 119 -9.02 -11.60 -39.91
C ASP A 119 -9.44 -11.17 -38.50
N ALA A 120 -10.02 -9.98 -38.41
CA ALA A 120 -10.54 -9.47 -37.13
C ALA A 120 -11.70 -10.32 -36.63
N LEU A 121 -12.60 -10.74 -37.53
CA LEU A 121 -13.73 -11.60 -37.17
C LEU A 121 -13.26 -12.96 -36.68
N VAL A 122 -12.37 -13.63 -37.41
CA VAL A 122 -11.82 -14.93 -37.01
C VAL A 122 -11.09 -14.85 -35.67
N LYS A 123 -10.17 -13.88 -35.51
CA LYS A 123 -9.47 -13.66 -34.24
C LYS A 123 -10.40 -13.36 -33.07
N SER A 124 -11.45 -12.56 -33.34
CA SER A 124 -12.42 -12.22 -32.30
C SER A 124 -13.25 -13.41 -31.83
N GLN A 125 -13.59 -14.34 -32.74
CA GLN A 125 -14.31 -15.58 -32.40
C GLN A 125 -13.48 -16.48 -31.50
N VAL A 126 -12.18 -16.64 -31.78
CA VAL A 126 -11.26 -17.42 -30.94
C VAL A 126 -11.16 -16.80 -29.55
N ILE A 127 -10.83 -15.51 -29.47
CA ILE A 127 -10.72 -14.79 -28.20
C ILE A 127 -12.02 -14.83 -27.40
N TYR A 128 -13.18 -14.69 -28.07
CA TYR A 128 -14.48 -14.74 -27.42
C TYR A 128 -14.74 -16.11 -26.78
N ARG A 129 -14.45 -17.22 -27.48
CA ARG A 129 -14.59 -18.57 -26.96
C ARG A 129 -13.70 -18.78 -25.73
N GLU A 130 -12.41 -18.43 -25.84
CA GLU A 130 -11.46 -18.52 -24.71
C GLU A 130 -11.95 -17.73 -23.47
N GLN A 131 -12.48 -16.53 -23.70
CA GLN A 131 -13.00 -15.70 -22.59
C GLN A 131 -14.28 -16.28 -22.00
N LYS A 132 -15.18 -16.83 -22.84
CA LYS A 132 -16.39 -17.51 -22.33
C LYS A 132 -16.08 -18.77 -21.57
N ASP A 133 -15.13 -19.57 -22.01
CA ASP A 133 -14.66 -20.76 -21.28
C ASP A 133 -14.01 -20.37 -19.94
N ALA A 134 -13.26 -19.28 -19.92
CA ALA A 134 -12.71 -18.74 -18.69
C ALA A 134 -13.79 -18.26 -17.71
N LEU A 135 -14.84 -17.59 -18.23
CA LEU A 135 -16.01 -17.17 -17.43
C LEU A 135 -16.81 -18.36 -16.88
N LEU A 136 -17.00 -19.42 -17.69
CA LEU A 136 -17.65 -20.67 -17.25
C LEU A 136 -16.86 -21.36 -16.15
N LYS A 137 -15.53 -21.30 -16.23
CA LYS A 137 -14.63 -21.74 -15.14
C LYS A 137 -14.60 -20.77 -13.96
N GLY A 138 -15.42 -19.71 -13.99
CA GLY A 138 -15.60 -18.75 -12.92
C GLY A 138 -14.54 -17.66 -12.82
N ARG A 139 -13.71 -17.45 -13.86
CA ARG A 139 -12.81 -16.29 -13.93
C ARG A 139 -13.58 -15.00 -14.08
N LYS A 140 -13.05 -13.91 -13.52
CA LYS A 140 -13.54 -12.56 -13.81
C LYS A 140 -13.05 -12.11 -15.20
N LEU A 141 -13.91 -11.44 -15.95
CA LEU A 141 -13.56 -10.92 -17.27
C LEU A 141 -12.44 -9.85 -17.21
N ASN A 142 -12.40 -9.09 -16.13
CA ASN A 142 -11.42 -8.03 -15.96
C ASN A 142 -10.18 -8.54 -15.23
N SER A 143 -9.09 -8.54 -15.97
CA SER A 143 -7.76 -8.64 -15.43
C SER A 143 -7.44 -7.41 -14.57
N ILE A 144 -6.71 -7.64 -13.49
CA ILE A 144 -6.13 -6.58 -12.67
C ILE A 144 -4.62 -6.52 -12.90
N THR A 145 -4.05 -5.33 -12.77
CA THR A 145 -2.60 -5.12 -12.82
C THR A 145 -1.95 -5.56 -11.52
N THR A 146 -0.63 -5.76 -11.55
CA THR A 146 0.14 -6.05 -10.33
C THR A 146 -0.05 -4.99 -9.26
N LYS A 147 -0.16 -3.71 -9.65
CA LYS A 147 -0.38 -2.62 -8.71
C LYS A 147 -1.74 -2.75 -8.03
N GLU A 148 -2.80 -2.95 -8.79
CA GLU A 148 -4.16 -3.12 -8.26
C GLU A 148 -4.25 -4.34 -7.33
N LEU A 149 -3.57 -5.45 -7.67
CA LEU A 149 -3.49 -6.62 -6.78
C LEU A 149 -2.79 -6.29 -5.46
N ILE A 150 -1.69 -5.53 -5.50
CA ILE A 150 -0.97 -5.08 -4.31
C ILE A 150 -1.87 -4.17 -3.46
N ASP A 151 -2.56 -3.22 -4.05
CA ASP A 151 -3.45 -2.28 -3.35
C ASP A 151 -4.56 -3.05 -2.61
N LEU A 152 -5.21 -4.02 -3.27
CA LEU A 152 -6.21 -4.89 -2.66
C LEU A 152 -5.63 -5.74 -1.51
N TYR A 153 -4.41 -6.27 -1.70
CA TYR A 153 -3.76 -7.06 -0.67
C TYR A 153 -3.36 -6.23 0.55
N LEU A 154 -2.86 -5.03 0.34
CA LEU A 154 -2.50 -4.13 1.42
C LEU A 154 -3.73 -3.63 2.18
N GLU A 155 -4.84 -3.39 1.50
CA GLU A 155 -6.12 -3.10 2.14
C GLU A 155 -6.58 -4.28 3.00
N TYR A 156 -6.55 -5.51 2.47
CA TYR A 156 -6.84 -6.73 3.24
C TYR A 156 -5.94 -6.86 4.47
N GLN A 157 -4.63 -6.60 4.34
CA GLN A 157 -3.70 -6.66 5.47
C GLN A 157 -3.95 -5.55 6.48
N ARG A 158 -4.28 -4.34 6.01
CA ARG A 158 -4.60 -3.18 6.87
C ARG A 158 -5.80 -3.45 7.74
N ASN A 159 -6.85 -4.05 7.19
CA ASN A 159 -8.06 -4.41 7.92
C ASN A 159 -7.83 -5.51 8.97
N ARG A 160 -6.68 -6.18 8.92
CA ARG A 160 -6.26 -7.19 9.89
C ARG A 160 -5.34 -6.67 10.98
N ILE A 161 -4.98 -5.39 10.96
CA ILE A 161 -4.13 -4.81 12.01
C ILE A 161 -4.92 -4.85 13.32
N SER A 162 -4.30 -5.45 14.35
CA SER A 162 -4.88 -5.56 15.68
C SER A 162 -3.83 -5.34 16.75
N THR A 163 -4.23 -4.66 17.80
CA THR A 163 -3.41 -4.51 19.01
C THR A 163 -3.54 -5.73 19.94
N THR A 164 -4.58 -6.54 19.72
CA THR A 164 -4.83 -7.74 20.51
C THR A 164 -4.04 -8.93 19.90
N PRO A 165 -3.23 -9.63 20.67
CA PRO A 165 -2.50 -10.81 20.20
C PRO A 165 -3.45 -11.86 19.60
N HIS A 166 -3.00 -12.55 18.54
CA HIS A 166 -3.73 -13.63 17.84
C HIS A 166 -5.01 -13.25 17.08
N THR A 167 -5.50 -12.02 17.18
CA THR A 167 -6.70 -11.57 16.46
C THR A 167 -6.39 -10.98 15.08
N GLY A 168 -5.13 -10.71 14.78
CA GLY A 168 -4.73 -10.08 13.54
C GLY A 168 -3.22 -10.06 13.33
N ILE A 169 -2.75 -9.02 12.66
CA ILE A 169 -1.32 -8.77 12.43
C ILE A 169 -0.89 -7.50 13.19
N MET A 170 0.35 -7.47 13.62
CA MET A 170 0.94 -6.27 14.20
C MET A 170 1.25 -5.24 13.12
N GLU A 171 1.22 -3.96 13.46
CA GLU A 171 1.56 -2.86 12.53
C GLU A 171 2.94 -3.03 11.88
N GLY A 172 3.94 -3.53 12.62
CA GLY A 172 5.26 -3.85 12.07
C GLY A 172 5.22 -4.89 10.94
N ALA A 173 4.35 -5.90 11.06
CA ALA A 173 4.15 -6.89 10.01
C ALA A 173 3.49 -6.29 8.77
N TYR A 174 2.54 -5.36 8.94
CA TYR A 174 1.95 -4.61 7.84
C TYR A 174 3.01 -3.77 7.10
N LYS A 175 3.86 -3.04 7.82
CA LYS A 175 4.97 -2.26 7.22
C LYS A 175 5.92 -3.13 6.40
N LEU A 176 6.21 -4.35 6.88
CA LEU A 176 6.99 -5.33 6.11
C LEU A 176 6.26 -5.82 4.86
N SER A 177 4.95 -6.03 4.92
CA SER A 177 4.14 -6.38 3.74
C SER A 177 4.21 -5.29 2.67
N VAL A 178 4.08 -4.00 3.07
CA VAL A 178 4.23 -2.84 2.16
C VAL A 178 5.61 -2.85 1.49
N GLN A 179 6.68 -3.02 2.27
CA GLN A 179 8.04 -3.03 1.75
C GLN A 179 8.28 -4.20 0.77
N ARG A 180 7.80 -5.41 1.09
CA ARG A 180 7.99 -6.60 0.26
C ARG A 180 7.20 -6.53 -1.04
N THR A 181 5.96 -6.04 -0.99
CA THR A 181 5.14 -5.87 -2.19
C THR A 181 5.63 -4.73 -3.08
N SER A 182 6.23 -3.67 -2.51
CA SER A 182 6.87 -2.61 -3.32
C SER A 182 8.07 -3.14 -4.12
N LEU A 183 8.87 -4.04 -3.54
CA LEU A 183 9.98 -4.69 -4.25
C LEU A 183 9.47 -5.56 -5.41
N TRP A 184 8.34 -6.23 -5.24
CA TRP A 184 7.70 -6.97 -6.32
C TRP A 184 7.24 -6.06 -7.45
N LEU A 185 6.57 -4.95 -7.12
CA LEU A 185 6.14 -3.98 -8.12
C LEU A 185 7.32 -3.39 -8.90
N GLU A 186 8.41 -3.10 -8.21
CA GLU A 186 9.63 -2.59 -8.83
C GLU A 186 10.21 -3.61 -9.82
N PHE A 187 10.34 -4.88 -9.42
CA PHE A 187 10.79 -5.97 -10.30
C PHE A 187 9.92 -6.09 -11.57
N ILE A 188 8.59 -6.12 -11.40
CA ILE A 188 7.65 -6.19 -12.52
C ILE A 188 7.72 -4.94 -13.41
N THR A 189 8.06 -3.77 -12.83
CA THR A 189 8.24 -2.52 -13.55
C THR A 189 9.52 -2.53 -14.40
N GLU A 190 10.63 -3.03 -13.87
CA GLU A 190 11.88 -3.21 -14.62
C GLU A 190 11.69 -4.17 -15.80
N LEU A 191 10.88 -5.21 -15.64
CA LEU A 191 10.50 -6.11 -16.72
C LEU A 191 9.52 -5.49 -17.74
N LYS A 192 9.06 -4.25 -17.53
CA LYS A 192 8.03 -3.54 -18.33
C LYS A 192 6.70 -4.28 -18.41
N LEU A 193 6.36 -5.05 -17.38
CA LEU A 193 5.14 -5.85 -17.29
C LEU A 193 4.06 -5.23 -16.39
N HIS A 194 4.34 -4.12 -15.70
CA HIS A 194 3.47 -3.48 -14.71
C HIS A 194 2.10 -3.03 -15.23
N LYS A 195 1.99 -2.79 -16.56
CA LYS A 195 0.73 -2.42 -17.23
C LYS A 195 -0.07 -3.63 -17.72
N ARG A 196 0.49 -4.83 -17.63
CA ARG A 196 -0.19 -6.05 -18.04
C ARG A 196 -1.06 -6.58 -16.91
N GLY A 197 -2.11 -7.30 -17.26
CA GLY A 197 -2.86 -8.08 -16.29
C GLY A 197 -2.01 -9.18 -15.68
N ILE A 198 -2.29 -9.51 -14.43
CA ILE A 198 -1.49 -10.49 -13.66
C ILE A 198 -1.44 -11.88 -14.33
N GLU A 199 -2.48 -12.26 -15.06
CA GLU A 199 -2.54 -13.52 -15.82
C GLU A 199 -1.66 -13.52 -17.09
N ASN A 200 -1.22 -12.35 -17.55
CA ASN A 200 -0.37 -12.19 -18.72
C ASN A 200 1.11 -11.96 -18.37
N ILE A 201 1.48 -12.21 -17.13
CA ILE A 201 2.87 -12.17 -16.68
C ILE A 201 3.48 -13.54 -16.94
N PRO A 202 4.52 -13.67 -17.82
CA PRO A 202 5.13 -14.94 -18.09
C PRO A 202 5.80 -15.53 -16.84
N SER A 203 5.47 -16.75 -16.49
CA SER A 203 5.99 -17.44 -15.31
C SER A 203 7.51 -17.57 -15.33
N GLU A 204 8.10 -17.80 -16.50
CA GLU A 204 9.55 -17.89 -16.71
C GLU A 204 10.30 -16.64 -16.18
N LYS A 205 9.73 -15.43 -16.41
CA LYS A 205 10.34 -14.18 -15.96
C LYS A 205 10.23 -13.98 -14.46
N VAL A 206 9.27 -14.62 -13.83
CA VAL A 206 9.01 -14.50 -12.40
C VAL A 206 10.02 -15.29 -11.57
N ARG A 207 10.59 -16.36 -12.13
CA ARG A 207 11.62 -17.22 -11.50
C ARG A 207 12.82 -16.42 -11.01
N ASP A 208 13.18 -15.37 -11.73
CA ASP A 208 14.37 -14.58 -11.44
C ASP A 208 14.20 -13.58 -10.27
N PHE A 209 13.01 -13.46 -9.72
CA PHE A 209 12.74 -12.48 -8.64
C PHE A 209 13.67 -12.66 -7.44
N GLY A 210 13.90 -13.88 -6.99
CA GLY A 210 14.82 -14.17 -5.88
C GLY A 210 16.26 -13.76 -6.17
N LEU A 211 16.76 -14.07 -7.37
CA LEU A 211 18.10 -13.70 -7.81
C LEU A 211 18.24 -12.18 -8.03
N TRP A 212 17.20 -11.54 -8.56
CA TRP A 212 17.15 -10.09 -8.69
C TRP A 212 17.23 -9.40 -7.31
N LEU A 213 16.46 -9.88 -6.31
CA LEU A 213 16.54 -9.38 -4.94
C LEU A 213 17.92 -9.56 -4.31
N LYS A 214 18.61 -10.65 -4.64
CA LYS A 214 19.95 -10.92 -4.12
C LYS A 214 20.97 -9.90 -4.62
N LYS A 215 20.88 -9.52 -5.88
CA LYS A 215 21.76 -8.51 -6.52
C LYS A 215 21.44 -7.08 -6.07
N LYS A 216 20.22 -6.83 -5.57
CA LYS A 216 19.79 -5.50 -5.18
C LYS A 216 20.33 -5.14 -3.79
N PRO A 217 21.10 -4.05 -3.62
CA PRO A 217 21.62 -3.66 -2.32
C PRO A 217 20.46 -3.36 -1.34
N LYS A 218 20.64 -3.71 -0.08
CA LYS A 218 19.66 -3.50 0.97
C LYS A 218 19.53 -2.02 1.32
N HIS A 219 20.66 -1.31 1.34
CA HIS A 219 20.76 0.13 1.52
C HIS A 219 21.68 0.73 0.47
N ARG A 220 21.50 2.04 0.18
CA ARG A 220 22.30 2.78 -0.81
C ARG A 220 23.82 2.70 -0.57
N TYR A 221 24.22 2.45 0.68
CA TYR A 221 25.62 2.40 1.10
C TYR A 221 26.10 0.99 1.47
N GLU A 222 25.23 -0.02 1.40
CA GLU A 222 25.56 -1.38 1.84
C GLU A 222 25.89 -2.25 0.62
N LYS A 223 27.14 -2.72 0.54
CA LYS A 223 27.61 -3.62 -0.53
C LYS A 223 27.25 -5.10 -0.27
N THR A 224 26.67 -5.41 0.89
CA THR A 224 26.35 -6.78 1.28
C THR A 224 25.11 -7.32 0.58
N GLU A 225 25.24 -8.51 0.02
CA GLU A 225 24.09 -9.24 -0.54
C GLU A 225 23.02 -9.51 0.52
N ARG A 226 21.75 -9.55 0.08
CA ARG A 226 20.64 -9.93 0.97
C ARG A 226 20.75 -11.40 1.35
N ASP A 227 20.44 -11.71 2.60
CA ASP A 227 20.33 -13.08 3.07
C ASP A 227 19.19 -13.83 2.37
N ASN A 228 19.44 -15.09 1.97
CA ASN A 228 18.44 -15.93 1.33
C ASN A 228 17.17 -16.12 2.19
N ALA A 229 17.29 -16.15 3.52
CA ALA A 229 16.13 -16.21 4.41
C ALA A 229 15.24 -14.97 4.28
N VAL A 230 15.85 -13.77 4.20
CA VAL A 230 15.12 -12.50 4.01
C VAL A 230 14.44 -12.45 2.64
N ILE A 231 15.13 -12.93 1.59
CA ILE A 231 14.57 -13.05 0.24
C ILE A 231 13.36 -13.99 0.25
N ASN A 232 13.49 -15.16 0.89
CA ASN A 232 12.43 -16.15 0.99
C ASN A 232 11.18 -15.60 1.72
N HIS A 233 11.36 -14.72 2.70
CA HIS A 233 10.22 -14.02 3.32
C HIS A 233 9.48 -13.12 2.31
N SER A 234 10.20 -12.46 1.40
CA SER A 234 9.58 -11.65 0.35
C SER A 234 8.83 -12.53 -0.65
N ILE A 235 9.41 -13.65 -1.08
CA ILE A 235 8.76 -14.63 -1.95
C ILE A 235 7.49 -15.18 -1.27
N CYS A 236 7.56 -15.53 0.01
CA CYS A 236 6.41 -16.01 0.78
C CYS A 236 5.28 -14.97 0.82
N GLU A 237 5.62 -13.70 0.96
CA GLU A 237 4.64 -12.61 0.99
C GLU A 237 3.92 -12.48 -0.37
N ILE A 238 4.66 -12.55 -1.48
CA ILE A 238 4.07 -12.50 -2.81
C ILE A 238 3.17 -13.72 -3.06
N LYS A 239 3.63 -14.93 -2.72
CA LYS A 239 2.78 -16.14 -2.80
C LYS A 239 1.50 -15.99 -1.97
N ARG A 240 1.59 -15.37 -0.78
CA ARG A 240 0.43 -15.12 0.08
C ARG A 240 -0.55 -14.15 -0.56
N MET A 241 -0.06 -13.10 -1.21
CA MET A 241 -0.88 -12.14 -1.95
C MET A 241 -1.72 -12.83 -3.03
N TYR A 242 -1.10 -13.67 -3.87
CA TYR A 242 -1.83 -14.45 -4.87
C TYR A 242 -2.83 -15.41 -4.24
N LYS A 243 -2.43 -16.17 -3.20
CA LYS A 243 -3.30 -17.14 -2.52
C LYS A 243 -4.48 -16.50 -1.79
N LYS A 244 -4.33 -15.29 -1.25
CA LYS A 244 -5.37 -14.65 -0.42
C LYS A 244 -6.27 -13.71 -1.19
N ILE A 245 -5.82 -13.15 -2.31
CA ILE A 245 -6.59 -12.17 -3.10
C ILE A 245 -6.82 -12.68 -4.51
N ALA A 246 -5.77 -12.97 -5.28
CA ALA A 246 -5.91 -13.24 -6.71
C ALA A 246 -6.74 -14.49 -7.01
N LEU A 247 -6.48 -15.59 -6.30
CA LEU A 247 -7.18 -16.88 -6.49
C LEU A 247 -8.63 -16.84 -5.94
N PRO A 248 -8.90 -16.45 -4.69
CA PRO A 248 -10.27 -16.42 -4.17
C PRO A 248 -11.17 -15.47 -4.94
N GLU A 249 -10.64 -14.31 -5.34
CA GLU A 249 -11.36 -13.32 -6.14
C GLU A 249 -11.43 -13.68 -7.63
N ARG A 250 -10.85 -14.83 -8.03
CA ARG A 250 -10.86 -15.35 -9.40
C ARG A 250 -10.28 -14.41 -10.47
N TYR A 251 -9.31 -13.58 -10.08
CA TYR A 251 -8.56 -12.75 -11.04
C TYR A 251 -7.59 -13.56 -11.88
N ILE A 252 -7.16 -14.71 -11.37
CA ILE A 252 -6.24 -15.63 -12.05
C ILE A 252 -6.64 -17.08 -11.71
N SER A 253 -6.38 -18.03 -12.60
CA SER A 253 -6.54 -19.45 -12.28
C SER A 253 -5.35 -19.97 -11.46
N LYS A 254 -5.52 -21.15 -10.85
CA LYS A 254 -4.43 -21.78 -10.09
C LYS A 254 -3.23 -22.11 -11.00
N ASP A 255 -3.52 -22.54 -12.22
CA ASP A 255 -2.50 -22.98 -13.18
C ASP A 255 -1.70 -21.80 -13.77
N ASP A 256 -2.32 -20.62 -13.85
CA ASP A 256 -1.63 -19.42 -14.37
C ASP A 256 -0.96 -18.60 -13.26
N ALA A 257 -1.28 -18.87 -11.99
CA ALA A 257 -0.68 -18.15 -10.87
C ALA A 257 0.79 -18.56 -10.71
N PRO A 258 1.72 -17.59 -10.58
CA PRO A 258 3.17 -17.89 -10.55
C PRO A 258 3.63 -18.48 -9.21
N LEU A 259 2.83 -19.35 -8.59
CA LEU A 259 3.09 -19.87 -7.25
C LEU A 259 4.22 -20.88 -7.23
N GLU A 260 4.33 -21.69 -8.29
CA GLU A 260 5.38 -22.72 -8.43
C GLU A 260 6.67 -22.10 -8.94
N ASP A 261 6.59 -21.08 -9.79
CA ASP A 261 7.74 -20.43 -10.39
C ASP A 261 8.49 -19.48 -9.43
N LEU A 262 7.84 -18.99 -8.39
CA LEU A 262 8.47 -18.24 -7.30
C LEU A 262 9.24 -19.18 -6.37
N ASN A 263 10.41 -19.64 -6.78
CA ASN A 263 11.20 -20.60 -6.03
C ASN A 263 11.93 -19.96 -4.83
N TYR A 264 11.93 -20.68 -3.71
CA TYR A 264 12.74 -20.29 -2.56
C TYR A 264 14.21 -20.52 -2.83
N LEU A 265 15.05 -19.61 -2.35
CA LEU A 265 16.49 -19.79 -2.38
C LEU A 265 16.97 -20.75 -1.28
N PRO A 266 17.97 -21.60 -1.54
CA PRO A 266 18.48 -22.50 -0.54
C PRO A 266 19.10 -21.74 0.64
N ILE A 267 18.77 -22.16 1.86
CA ILE A 267 19.36 -21.60 3.08
C ILE A 267 20.45 -22.57 3.51
N PRO A 268 21.72 -22.14 3.61
CA PRO A 268 22.81 -22.98 4.12
C PRO A 268 22.47 -23.49 5.52
N ARG A 269 22.61 -24.78 5.76
CA ARG A 269 22.35 -25.42 7.07
C ARG A 269 23.30 -24.93 8.17
N GLU A 270 24.51 -24.52 7.81
CA GLU A 270 25.55 -24.04 8.71
C GLU A 270 25.19 -22.73 9.44
N ARG A 271 24.21 -21.96 8.90
CA ARG A 271 23.70 -20.76 9.58
C ARG A 271 22.72 -21.04 10.74
N SER A 272 22.44 -22.29 11.03
CA SER A 272 21.81 -22.68 12.29
C SER A 272 22.81 -22.79 13.43
N ALA A 273 24.01 -22.21 13.26
CA ALA A 273 24.98 -22.13 14.35
C ALA A 273 24.27 -21.67 15.63
N LYS A 274 24.43 -22.46 16.66
CA LYS A 274 23.94 -22.11 17.99
C LYS A 274 24.40 -20.67 18.28
N ARG A 275 23.46 -19.81 18.66
CA ARG A 275 23.85 -18.49 19.16
C ARG A 275 24.79 -18.72 20.31
N ASP A 276 25.93 -18.03 20.29
CA ASP A 276 26.83 -18.06 21.42
C ASP A 276 26.06 -17.65 22.67
N ILE A 277 26.21 -18.41 23.70
CA ILE A 277 25.62 -18.15 25.01
C ILE A 277 26.68 -17.40 25.78
N LEU A 278 26.29 -16.26 26.35
CA LEU A 278 27.18 -15.52 27.25
C LEU A 278 27.30 -16.32 28.54
N GLU A 279 28.52 -16.75 28.87
CA GLU A 279 28.82 -17.43 30.14
C GLU A 279 28.68 -16.44 31.29
N GLU A 280 28.42 -16.94 32.50
CA GLU A 280 28.21 -16.10 33.68
C GLU A 280 29.41 -15.21 33.98
N SER A 281 30.62 -15.76 33.86
CA SER A 281 31.87 -15.02 34.02
C SER A 281 32.04 -13.88 33.02
N GLU A 282 31.68 -14.11 31.73
CA GLU A 282 31.72 -13.11 30.67
C GLU A 282 30.69 -12.00 30.91
N TYR A 283 29.50 -12.38 31.37
CA TYR A 283 28.47 -11.42 31.77
C TYR A 283 28.94 -10.54 32.94
N GLU A 284 29.50 -11.12 33.99
CA GLU A 284 30.05 -10.37 35.13
C GLU A 284 31.15 -9.41 34.68
N GLU A 285 32.08 -9.87 33.86
CA GLU A 285 33.18 -9.05 33.35
C GLU A 285 32.63 -7.87 32.53
N MET A 286 31.68 -8.13 31.63
CA MET A 286 30.99 -7.11 30.86
C MET A 286 30.30 -6.09 31.76
N MET A 287 29.56 -6.52 32.79
CA MET A 287 28.86 -5.63 33.73
C MET A 287 29.83 -4.79 34.57
N LYS A 288 30.94 -5.38 35.01
CA LYS A 288 32.04 -4.66 35.70
C LYS A 288 32.65 -3.61 34.76
N TRP A 289 32.98 -3.99 33.51
CA TRP A 289 33.49 -3.04 32.50
C TRP A 289 32.52 -1.87 32.27
N MET A 290 31.22 -2.16 32.10
CA MET A 290 30.20 -1.12 31.93
C MET A 290 30.14 -0.18 33.13
N GLN A 291 30.16 -0.72 34.37
CA GLN A 291 30.07 0.07 35.58
C GLN A 291 31.32 0.97 35.80
N TYR A 292 32.52 0.47 35.54
CA TYR A 292 33.74 1.17 35.87
C TYR A 292 34.37 1.96 34.72
N LYS A 293 34.08 1.63 33.47
CA LYS A 293 34.61 2.34 32.30
C LYS A 293 33.51 3.04 31.50
N TYR A 294 32.52 2.31 31.02
CA TYR A 294 31.51 2.85 30.11
C TYR A 294 30.63 3.94 30.73
N LEU A 295 30.21 3.77 31.99
CA LEU A 295 29.42 4.78 32.72
C LEU A 295 30.25 5.97 33.24
N ARG A 296 31.56 5.80 33.37
CA ARG A 296 32.47 6.82 33.94
C ARG A 296 33.28 7.54 32.87
N GLU A 297 33.01 7.28 31.58
CA GLU A 297 33.70 7.97 30.52
C GLU A 297 33.49 9.48 30.61
N THR A 298 34.59 10.23 30.44
CA THR A 298 34.57 11.70 30.49
C THR A 298 34.28 12.27 29.13
N GLY A 299 33.67 13.49 29.08
CA GLY A 299 33.39 14.18 27.84
C GLY A 299 32.06 13.82 27.16
N ILE A 300 31.25 12.93 27.77
CA ILE A 300 29.91 12.60 27.29
C ILE A 300 28.85 13.55 27.88
N SER A 301 27.80 13.78 27.10
CA SER A 301 26.66 14.64 27.51
C SER A 301 25.88 14.01 28.68
N GLU A 302 25.22 14.82 29.52
CA GLU A 302 24.35 14.34 30.59
C GLU A 302 23.23 13.41 30.06
N LYS A 303 22.68 13.73 28.91
CA LYS A 303 21.68 12.87 28.25
C LYS A 303 22.24 11.48 27.95
N GLU A 304 23.47 11.41 27.46
CA GLU A 304 24.12 10.14 27.13
C GLU A 304 24.46 9.35 28.42
N LYS A 305 24.88 10.00 29.50
CA LYS A 305 25.10 9.34 30.80
C LYS A 305 23.80 8.67 31.28
N VAL A 306 22.66 9.35 31.18
CA VAL A 306 21.35 8.78 31.55
C VAL A 306 21.05 7.54 30.72
N VAL A 307 21.21 7.65 29.37
CA VAL A 307 20.94 6.55 28.43
C VAL A 307 21.85 5.34 28.76
N ARG A 308 23.13 5.56 28.99
CA ARG A 308 24.09 4.49 29.36
C ARG A 308 23.73 3.83 30.68
N SER A 309 23.34 4.61 31.70
CA SER A 309 22.87 4.10 32.97
C SER A 309 21.61 3.24 32.83
N LEU A 310 20.64 3.70 32.03
CA LEU A 310 19.45 2.91 31.77
C LEU A 310 19.77 1.63 30.99
N PHE A 311 20.69 1.69 30.03
CA PHE A 311 21.11 0.52 29.26
C PHE A 311 21.79 -0.54 30.14
N HIS A 312 22.66 -0.13 31.06
CA HIS A 312 23.29 -1.04 32.05
C HIS A 312 22.23 -1.75 32.90
N LYS A 313 21.27 -1.01 33.46
CA LYS A 313 20.16 -1.59 34.24
C LYS A 313 19.28 -2.52 33.43
N TYR A 314 19.00 -2.12 32.17
CA TYR A 314 18.23 -2.93 31.24
C TYR A 314 18.88 -4.29 30.96
N LEU A 315 20.19 -4.34 30.74
CA LEU A 315 20.93 -5.60 30.58
C LEU A 315 20.84 -6.48 31.81
N GLY A 316 20.94 -5.88 33.00
CA GLY A 316 20.77 -6.61 34.27
C GLY A 316 19.40 -7.28 34.39
N ILE A 317 18.33 -6.52 34.05
CA ILE A 317 16.97 -7.06 34.06
C ILE A 317 16.80 -8.18 33.03
N LEU A 318 17.33 -8.01 31.80
CA LEU A 318 17.25 -9.03 30.76
C LEU A 318 17.94 -10.34 31.19
N TYR A 319 19.14 -10.24 31.78
CA TYR A 319 19.91 -11.40 32.23
C TYR A 319 19.18 -12.13 33.36
N ALA A 320 18.81 -11.41 34.40
CA ALA A 320 18.14 -11.98 35.56
C ALA A 320 16.77 -12.61 35.25
N SER A 321 16.01 -11.97 34.34
CA SER A 321 14.62 -12.38 34.03
C SER A 321 14.47 -13.32 32.84
N GLY A 322 15.47 -13.42 31.97
CA GLY A 322 15.36 -14.14 30.70
C GLY A 322 14.25 -13.61 29.78
N MET A 323 13.82 -12.36 29.96
CA MET A 323 12.78 -11.72 29.14
C MET A 323 13.31 -11.40 27.75
N ARG A 324 12.39 -11.35 26.78
CA ARG A 324 12.73 -10.77 25.48
C ARG A 324 12.90 -9.26 25.60
N SER A 325 13.78 -8.68 24.79
CA SER A 325 14.02 -7.23 24.78
C SER A 325 12.75 -6.40 24.65
N SER A 326 11.84 -6.79 23.77
CA SER A 326 10.55 -6.10 23.59
C SER A 326 9.62 -6.24 24.81
N GLU A 327 9.70 -7.32 25.53
CA GLU A 327 8.94 -7.55 26.77
C GLU A 327 9.46 -6.62 27.87
N CYS A 328 10.77 -6.60 28.07
CA CYS A 328 11.40 -5.73 29.04
C CYS A 328 11.13 -4.23 28.80
N LEU A 329 11.20 -3.78 27.53
CA LEU A 329 10.89 -2.39 27.16
C LEU A 329 9.42 -2.01 27.31
N SER A 330 8.52 -2.99 27.44
CA SER A 330 7.08 -2.75 27.63
C SER A 330 6.63 -2.87 29.08
N LEU A 331 7.53 -3.18 30.02
CA LEU A 331 7.22 -3.28 31.44
C LEU A 331 6.67 -1.97 32.01
N ARG A 332 5.72 -2.12 32.89
CA ARG A 332 5.16 -1.02 33.71
C ARG A 332 5.41 -1.32 35.18
N TRP A 333 5.43 -0.31 36.01
CA TRP A 333 5.54 -0.49 37.45
C TRP A 333 4.42 -1.35 38.05
N SER A 334 3.23 -1.33 37.44
CA SER A 334 2.11 -2.22 37.81
C SER A 334 2.38 -3.69 37.58
N ASP A 335 3.35 -4.03 36.72
CA ASP A 335 3.69 -5.39 36.37
C ASP A 335 4.75 -5.98 37.34
N ILE A 336 5.24 -5.18 38.25
CA ILE A 336 6.32 -5.56 39.17
C ILE A 336 5.78 -5.58 40.59
N SER A 337 5.97 -6.68 41.30
CA SER A 337 5.66 -6.79 42.72
C SER A 337 6.84 -7.43 43.46
N ILE A 338 7.07 -6.97 44.68
CA ILE A 338 7.97 -7.63 45.63
C ILE A 338 7.23 -8.86 46.14
N ASN A 339 7.91 -10.00 46.27
CA ASN A 339 7.27 -11.24 46.68
C ASN A 339 6.60 -11.06 48.08
N PRO A 340 5.26 -11.16 48.16
CA PRO A 340 4.56 -10.94 49.42
C PRO A 340 4.73 -12.04 50.44
N LEU A 341 5.29 -13.19 50.02
CA LEU A 341 5.50 -14.35 50.91
C LEU A 341 6.79 -14.27 51.73
N ASP A 342 7.69 -13.34 51.40
CA ASP A 342 8.93 -13.19 52.15
C ASP A 342 8.65 -12.44 53.47
N ASN A 343 9.10 -13.00 54.56
CA ASN A 343 9.13 -12.27 55.83
C ASN A 343 10.15 -11.11 55.77
N GLU A 344 10.08 -10.16 56.71
CA GLU A 344 10.93 -8.95 56.69
C GLU A 344 12.45 -9.23 56.70
N GLU A 345 12.87 -10.37 57.27
CA GLU A 345 14.27 -10.78 57.25
C GLU A 345 14.67 -11.36 55.91
N GLN A 346 13.83 -12.18 55.27
CA GLN A 346 14.06 -12.70 53.92
C GLN A 346 14.04 -11.59 52.86
N LYS A 347 13.21 -10.59 53.03
CA LYS A 347 13.21 -9.39 52.16
C LYS A 347 14.54 -8.62 52.21
N LYS A 348 15.27 -8.66 53.31
CA LYS A 348 16.58 -8.01 53.39
C LYS A 348 17.68 -8.77 52.70
N VAL A 349 17.58 -10.09 52.63
CA VAL A 349 18.63 -11.00 52.11
C VAL A 349 18.34 -11.36 50.64
N ASN A 350 17.11 -11.71 50.32
CA ASN A 350 16.69 -12.19 49.00
C ASN A 350 15.50 -11.37 48.49
N ARG A 351 15.76 -10.23 47.88
CA ARG A 351 14.72 -9.41 47.24
C ARG A 351 14.31 -10.05 45.91
N LEU A 352 13.50 -11.10 45.96
CA LEU A 352 12.91 -11.67 44.80
C LEU A 352 11.84 -10.71 44.24
N ILE A 353 12.04 -10.28 43.02
CA ILE A 353 11.08 -9.43 42.29
C ILE A 353 10.20 -10.36 41.44
N LYS A 354 8.90 -10.29 41.63
CA LYS A 354 7.94 -11.00 40.81
C LYS A 354 7.45 -10.08 39.69
N ILE A 355 7.69 -10.49 38.48
CA ILE A 355 7.23 -9.75 37.27
C ILE A 355 6.06 -10.51 36.69
N HIS A 356 4.88 -9.89 36.72
CA HIS A 356 3.68 -10.43 36.09
C HIS A 356 3.51 -9.85 34.69
N PHE A 357 3.98 -10.59 33.69
CA PHE A 357 4.01 -10.13 32.31
C PHE A 357 2.79 -10.62 31.51
N THR A 358 1.90 -9.68 31.12
CA THR A 358 0.66 -9.98 30.38
C THR A 358 0.79 -9.77 28.87
N LYS A 359 1.82 -9.06 28.40
CA LYS A 359 1.99 -8.66 26.99
C LYS A 359 2.99 -9.50 26.21
N SER A 360 3.07 -10.82 26.47
CA SER A 360 3.97 -11.67 25.71
C SER A 360 3.56 -11.75 24.23
N LYS A 361 4.54 -12.01 23.34
CA LYS A 361 4.31 -12.22 21.91
C LYS A 361 3.26 -13.31 21.61
N THR A 362 3.11 -14.26 22.53
CA THR A 362 2.17 -15.38 22.42
C THR A 362 0.84 -15.11 23.11
N GLY A 363 0.62 -13.93 23.68
CA GLY A 363 -0.59 -13.57 24.43
C GLY A 363 -0.74 -14.30 25.78
N ARG A 364 0.21 -15.15 26.15
CA ARG A 364 0.17 -15.86 27.44
C ARG A 364 0.83 -14.99 28.50
N SER A 365 0.14 -14.80 29.62
CA SER A 365 0.73 -14.23 30.82
C SER A 365 1.75 -15.20 31.40
N ARG A 366 2.82 -14.68 31.96
CA ARG A 366 3.81 -15.47 32.71
C ARG A 366 4.32 -14.69 33.89
N GLU A 367 4.64 -15.39 34.94
CA GLU A 367 5.34 -14.84 36.10
C GLU A 367 6.82 -15.19 35.99
N ILE A 368 7.65 -14.23 36.27
CA ILE A 368 9.11 -14.36 36.30
C ILE A 368 9.53 -13.93 37.68
N VAL A 369 10.35 -14.75 38.31
CA VAL A 369 11.02 -14.42 39.55
C VAL A 369 12.46 -14.05 39.18
N ALA A 370 12.89 -12.82 39.50
CA ALA A 370 14.20 -12.27 39.17
C ALA A 370 14.89 -11.75 40.45
#